data_6ed5463db632af6764af062ef22a0799
#
_entry.id   6ed5463db632af6764af062ef22a0799
#
_cell.length_a   1.000
_cell.length_b   1.000
_cell.length_c   1.000
_cell.angle_alpha   90.00
_cell.angle_beta   90.00
_cell.angle_gamma   90.00
#
_symmetry.space_group_name_H-M   'P 1'
#
loop_
_entity.id
_entity.type
_entity.pdbx_description
1 polymer ?
#
loop_
_entity_poly.entity_id
_entity_poly.type
_entity_poly.pdbx_seq_one_letter_code
_entity_poly.pdbx_strand_id
1 'polypeptide(L)'
;MTGGCQQKEAPTDDVLPFYSDVDFTPQWIDQHSDGYPKIHTIVPFTLTNQDGETVTEKTFEGKIYIADFFFATCPGICPTMTRNMGKVQEALKGDEDVLILSHSVTPETDTVPVLKHYANENGIISGKWHLVTGARKDIYTLARTSYFAEEDLGLPVNENDFLHTENMYLIDKQRRIRGIYKGTFQNEMPRLLEDIRLLKAEG
;
A
#
# COMPACT_ATOMS: atom_id res chain seq x y z
N MET A 1 42.61 4.75 24.48
CA MET A 1 41.70 5.01 23.38
C MET A 1 40.43 4.18 23.66
N THR A 2 39.46 4.78 24.33
CA THR A 2 38.22 4.15 24.71
C THR A 2 37.19 4.44 23.59
N GLY A 3 36.97 3.45 22.75
CA GLY A 3 35.88 3.49 21.75
C GLY A 3 34.53 3.38 22.45
N GLY A 4 33.84 4.50 22.58
CA GLY A 4 32.45 4.49 23.03
C GLY A 4 31.55 3.84 21.99
N CYS A 5 30.97 2.69 22.30
CA CYS A 5 29.79 2.20 21.62
C CYS A 5 28.66 3.22 21.83
N GLN A 6 28.33 4.00 20.82
CA GLN A 6 27.06 4.70 20.79
C GLN A 6 25.96 3.63 20.69
N GLN A 7 25.31 3.37 21.82
CA GLN A 7 24.01 2.70 21.79
C GLN A 7 23.06 3.62 21.01
N LYS A 8 22.59 3.19 19.83
CA LYS A 8 21.41 3.77 19.19
C LYS A 8 20.28 3.66 20.21
N GLU A 9 19.77 4.79 20.66
CA GLU A 9 18.52 4.82 21.41
C GLU A 9 17.46 4.10 20.60
N ALA A 10 16.69 3.24 21.26
CA ALA A 10 15.51 2.64 20.63
C ALA A 10 14.59 3.78 20.18
N PRO A 11 14.02 3.70 18.97
CA PRO A 11 13.10 4.72 18.49
C PRO A 11 11.96 4.87 19.50
N THR A 12 11.54 6.10 19.74
CA THR A 12 10.31 6.38 20.48
C THR A 12 9.14 5.75 19.71
N ASP A 13 8.15 5.21 20.41
CA ASP A 13 6.96 4.54 19.80
C ASP A 13 6.17 5.45 18.83
N ASP A 14 6.55 6.71 18.71
CA ASP A 14 5.89 7.75 17.92
C ASP A 14 6.47 7.97 16.51
N VAL A 15 7.50 7.22 16.09
CA VAL A 15 8.13 7.39 14.76
C VAL A 15 8.08 6.09 13.98
N LEU A 16 7.41 6.13 12.83
CA LEU A 16 7.29 4.97 11.95
C LEU A 16 8.59 4.70 11.19
N PRO A 17 8.95 3.42 10.99
CA PRO A 17 10.09 3.04 10.15
C PRO A 17 9.82 3.28 8.67
N PHE A 18 10.88 3.16 7.88
CA PHE A 18 10.83 3.00 6.43
C PHE A 18 11.11 1.55 6.06
N TYR A 19 10.51 1.08 4.96
CA TYR A 19 10.74 -0.23 4.39
C TYR A 19 11.25 -0.06 2.95
N SER A 20 12.46 -0.59 2.67
CA SER A 20 13.16 -0.36 1.41
C SER A 20 13.62 -1.65 0.72
N ASP A 21 13.26 -2.82 1.24
CA ASP A 21 13.68 -4.12 0.75
C ASP A 21 12.57 -5.17 0.82
N VAL A 22 12.79 -6.31 0.16
CA VAL A 22 11.83 -7.44 0.07
C VAL A 22 11.60 -8.17 1.39
N ASP A 23 12.55 -8.07 2.34
CA ASP A 23 12.46 -8.70 3.65
C ASP A 23 11.66 -7.85 4.63
N PHE A 24 11.23 -6.67 4.19
CA PHE A 24 10.52 -5.69 5.01
C PHE A 24 11.24 -5.38 6.33
N THR A 25 12.58 -5.25 6.25
CA THR A 25 13.39 -4.87 7.40
C THR A 25 13.09 -3.43 7.80
N PRO A 26 12.58 -3.14 9.01
CA PRO A 26 12.26 -1.78 9.42
C PRO A 26 13.54 -0.96 9.62
N GLN A 27 13.56 0.23 9.04
CA GLN A 27 14.71 1.16 9.07
C GLN A 27 14.26 2.51 9.63
N TRP A 28 14.87 2.96 10.72
CA TRP A 28 14.67 4.31 11.25
C TRP A 28 15.81 5.22 10.75
N ILE A 29 15.48 6.08 9.81
CA ILE A 29 16.45 6.93 9.10
C ILE A 29 16.13 8.38 9.44
N ASP A 30 17.11 9.10 9.98
CA ASP A 30 17.00 10.52 10.26
C ASP A 30 16.86 11.31 8.95
N GLN A 31 15.89 12.22 8.91
CA GLN A 31 15.59 13.06 7.75
C GLN A 31 16.76 13.99 7.32
N HIS A 32 17.72 14.22 8.23
CA HIS A 32 18.92 15.03 7.96
C HIS A 32 20.13 14.18 7.56
N SER A 33 19.98 12.85 7.52
CA SER A 33 21.08 11.94 7.15
C SER A 33 21.23 11.80 5.64
N ASP A 34 22.44 11.44 5.18
CA ASP A 34 22.73 11.12 3.76
C ASP A 34 21.95 9.90 3.24
N GLY A 35 21.37 9.13 4.13
CA GLY A 35 20.53 7.97 3.81
C GLY A 35 19.11 8.36 3.40
N TYR A 36 18.61 9.48 3.89
CA TYR A 36 17.20 9.86 3.71
C TYR A 36 16.78 10.04 2.24
N PRO A 37 17.57 10.66 1.34
CA PRO A 37 17.23 10.74 -0.08
C PRO A 37 17.27 9.40 -0.83
N LYS A 38 17.87 8.37 -0.22
CA LYS A 38 18.03 7.03 -0.83
C LYS A 38 16.97 6.04 -0.40
N ILE A 39 16.03 6.44 0.45
CA ILE A 39 14.91 5.60 0.86
C ILE A 39 14.09 5.24 -0.38
N HIS A 40 13.73 3.97 -0.49
CA HIS A 40 12.90 3.47 -1.57
C HIS A 40 11.57 4.21 -1.67
N THR A 41 11.13 4.48 -2.90
CA THR A 41 9.85 5.15 -3.18
C THR A 41 9.08 4.41 -4.27
N ILE A 42 7.76 4.45 -4.17
CA ILE A 42 6.88 3.93 -5.22
C ILE A 42 7.11 4.73 -6.50
N VAL A 43 7.43 4.03 -7.60
CA VAL A 43 7.70 4.66 -8.89
C VAL A 43 6.42 5.25 -9.52
N PRO A 44 6.54 6.21 -10.46
CA PRO A 44 5.39 6.71 -11.20
C PRO A 44 4.64 5.59 -11.93
N PHE A 45 3.31 5.71 -11.97
CA PHE A 45 2.43 4.75 -12.64
C PHE A 45 1.27 5.46 -13.35
N THR A 46 0.62 4.79 -14.29
CA THR A 46 -0.59 5.26 -14.95
C THR A 46 -1.55 4.09 -15.12
N LEU A 47 -2.69 4.16 -14.41
CA LEU A 47 -3.71 3.12 -14.37
C LEU A 47 -5.10 3.76 -14.55
N THR A 48 -6.14 2.95 -14.68
CA THR A 48 -7.53 3.41 -14.82
C THR A 48 -8.35 2.90 -13.64
N ASN A 49 -9.15 3.77 -13.00
CA ASN A 49 -9.97 3.37 -11.87
C ASN A 49 -11.36 2.82 -12.30
N GLN A 50 -12.17 2.41 -11.33
CA GLN A 50 -13.54 1.91 -11.50
C GLN A 50 -14.50 2.92 -12.13
N ASP A 51 -14.16 4.19 -12.14
CA ASP A 51 -14.96 5.27 -12.75
C ASP A 51 -14.51 5.60 -14.18
N GLY A 52 -13.49 4.89 -14.70
CA GLY A 52 -12.89 5.14 -16.01
C GLY A 52 -11.93 6.32 -16.04
N GLU A 53 -11.53 6.82 -14.88
CA GLU A 53 -10.62 7.96 -14.76
C GLU A 53 -9.17 7.49 -14.70
N THR A 54 -8.25 8.29 -15.23
CA THR A 54 -6.82 8.05 -15.13
C THR A 54 -6.33 8.35 -13.72
N VAL A 55 -5.66 7.38 -13.10
CA VAL A 55 -5.03 7.48 -11.77
C VAL A 55 -3.53 7.35 -11.94
N THR A 56 -2.79 8.30 -11.39
CA THR A 56 -1.33 8.32 -11.41
C THR A 56 -0.79 8.59 -10.00
N GLU A 57 0.53 8.55 -9.83
CA GLU A 57 1.17 8.97 -8.59
C GLU A 57 0.77 10.41 -8.18
N LYS A 58 0.41 11.27 -9.13
CA LYS A 58 -0.04 12.66 -8.87
C LYS A 58 -1.40 12.73 -8.20
N THR A 59 -2.25 11.71 -8.38
CA THR A 59 -3.52 11.59 -7.65
C THR A 59 -3.29 11.55 -6.13
N PHE A 60 -2.12 11.05 -5.72
CA PHE A 60 -1.72 10.89 -4.31
C PHE A 60 -0.69 11.93 -3.85
N GLU A 61 -0.42 12.96 -4.65
CA GLU A 61 0.55 14.01 -4.29
C GLU A 61 0.12 14.74 -3.02
N GLY A 62 1.01 14.77 -2.02
CA GLY A 62 0.71 15.34 -0.71
C GLY A 62 -0.29 14.55 0.15
N LYS A 63 -0.67 13.35 -0.27
CA LYS A 63 -1.59 12.47 0.45
C LYS A 63 -0.85 11.28 1.06
N ILE A 64 -1.37 10.78 2.15
CA ILE A 64 -1.08 9.44 2.66
C ILE A 64 -2.02 8.48 1.93
N TYR A 65 -1.56 7.28 1.58
CA TYR A 65 -2.48 6.31 1.03
C TYR A 65 -2.18 4.88 1.50
N ILE A 66 -3.21 4.05 1.47
CA ILE A 66 -3.12 2.62 1.75
C ILE A 66 -3.22 1.91 0.40
N ALA A 67 -2.25 1.05 0.09
CA ALA A 67 -2.26 0.25 -1.12
C ALA A 67 -2.45 -1.23 -0.81
N ASP A 68 -3.17 -1.97 -1.68
CA ASP A 68 -3.24 -3.42 -1.67
C ASP A 68 -3.39 -3.99 -3.08
N PHE A 69 -3.40 -5.33 -3.16
CA PHE A 69 -3.57 -6.09 -4.40
C PHE A 69 -4.72 -7.07 -4.23
N PHE A 70 -5.64 -7.10 -5.19
CA PHE A 70 -6.85 -7.90 -5.14
C PHE A 70 -7.30 -8.37 -6.53
N PHE A 71 -8.35 -9.18 -6.59
CA PHE A 71 -9.14 -9.38 -7.81
C PHE A 71 -10.62 -9.60 -7.46
N ALA A 72 -11.49 -9.08 -8.33
CA ALA A 72 -12.91 -8.93 -8.02
C ALA A 72 -13.64 -10.27 -7.82
N THR A 73 -13.17 -11.33 -8.47
CA THR A 73 -13.78 -12.68 -8.43
C THR A 73 -13.09 -13.64 -7.47
N CYS A 74 -12.23 -13.14 -6.57
CA CYS A 74 -11.50 -13.96 -5.61
C CYS A 74 -12.43 -14.73 -4.68
N PRO A 75 -12.37 -16.08 -4.64
CA PRO A 75 -13.17 -16.87 -3.71
C PRO A 75 -12.54 -17.00 -2.32
N GLY A 76 -11.32 -16.48 -2.14
CA GLY A 76 -10.49 -16.68 -0.95
C GLY A 76 -10.40 -15.47 -0.03
N ILE A 77 -9.22 -14.84 0.03
CA ILE A 77 -8.88 -13.82 1.03
C ILE A 77 -9.43 -12.42 0.72
N CYS A 78 -9.58 -12.06 -0.56
CA CYS A 78 -9.96 -10.71 -0.98
C CYS A 78 -11.27 -10.20 -0.36
N PRO A 79 -12.36 -10.99 -0.23
CA PRO A 79 -13.57 -10.50 0.45
C PRO A 79 -13.34 -10.10 1.90
N THR A 80 -12.42 -10.76 2.60
CA THR A 80 -12.05 -10.41 3.98
C THR A 80 -11.21 -9.14 4.01
N MET A 81 -10.23 -9.01 3.11
CA MET A 81 -9.41 -7.81 2.96
C MET A 81 -10.26 -6.59 2.63
N THR A 82 -11.14 -6.70 1.62
CA THR A 82 -12.06 -5.61 1.22
C THR A 82 -12.97 -5.18 2.36
N ARG A 83 -13.51 -6.12 3.14
CA ARG A 83 -14.33 -5.81 4.31
C ARG A 83 -13.52 -5.07 5.40
N ASN A 84 -12.28 -5.48 5.65
CA ASN A 84 -11.40 -4.82 6.62
C ASN A 84 -11.01 -3.43 6.12
N MET A 85 -10.64 -3.28 4.85
CA MET A 85 -10.37 -1.98 4.23
C MET A 85 -11.62 -1.07 4.24
N GLY A 86 -12.81 -1.62 4.09
CA GLY A 86 -14.07 -0.89 4.20
C GLY A 86 -14.26 -0.25 5.58
N LYS A 87 -13.80 -0.91 6.67
CA LYS A 87 -13.80 -0.31 8.01
C LYS A 87 -12.81 0.85 8.13
N VAL A 88 -11.65 0.71 7.49
CA VAL A 88 -10.65 1.79 7.41
C VAL A 88 -11.22 2.96 6.61
N GLN A 89 -11.85 2.71 5.45
CA GLN A 89 -12.54 3.73 4.66
C GLN A 89 -13.56 4.50 5.50
N GLU A 90 -14.42 3.80 6.25
CA GLU A 90 -15.45 4.44 7.07
C GLU A 90 -14.84 5.30 8.20
N ALA A 91 -13.77 4.80 8.85
CA ALA A 91 -13.06 5.56 9.88
C ALA A 91 -12.40 6.85 9.33
N LEU A 92 -12.00 6.83 8.05
CA LEU A 92 -11.31 7.93 7.37
C LEU A 92 -12.20 8.69 6.38
N LYS A 93 -13.50 8.49 6.40
CA LYS A 93 -14.44 9.03 5.39
C LYS A 93 -14.39 10.55 5.22
N GLY A 94 -14.22 11.28 6.32
CA GLY A 94 -14.10 12.75 6.31
C GLY A 94 -12.66 13.25 6.21
N ASP A 95 -11.68 12.39 6.07
CA ASP A 95 -10.27 12.75 6.00
C ASP A 95 -9.81 12.82 4.54
N GLU A 96 -9.71 14.01 3.98
CA GLU A 96 -9.31 14.21 2.58
C GLU A 96 -7.83 13.97 2.31
N ASP A 97 -7.00 13.87 3.37
CA ASP A 97 -5.55 13.68 3.25
C ASP A 97 -5.14 12.21 3.11
N VAL A 98 -6.09 11.29 3.28
CA VAL A 98 -5.83 9.85 3.20
C VAL A 98 -6.69 9.22 2.10
N LEU A 99 -6.08 8.49 1.18
CA LEU A 99 -6.74 7.77 0.08
C LEU A 99 -6.47 6.27 0.17
N ILE A 100 -7.20 5.48 -0.63
CA ILE A 100 -7.01 4.04 -0.74
C ILE A 100 -6.82 3.67 -2.22
N LEU A 101 -5.90 2.76 -2.50
CA LEU A 101 -5.52 2.32 -3.84
C LEU A 101 -5.42 0.80 -3.90
N SER A 102 -6.38 0.15 -4.55
CA SER A 102 -6.38 -1.31 -4.73
C SER A 102 -6.08 -1.67 -6.18
N HIS A 103 -5.01 -2.43 -6.41
CA HIS A 103 -4.56 -2.84 -7.74
C HIS A 103 -5.16 -4.21 -8.10
N SER A 104 -5.85 -4.30 -9.24
CA SER A 104 -6.30 -5.61 -9.73
C SER A 104 -5.12 -6.42 -10.26
N VAL A 105 -4.99 -7.67 -9.79
CA VAL A 105 -3.98 -8.61 -10.31
C VAL A 105 -4.50 -9.47 -11.47
N THR A 106 -5.77 -9.30 -11.85
CA THR A 106 -6.40 -9.93 -13.02
C THR A 106 -7.03 -8.91 -13.97
N PRO A 107 -6.24 -7.94 -14.48
CA PRO A 107 -6.78 -6.82 -15.23
C PRO A 107 -7.51 -7.23 -16.53
N GLU A 108 -7.25 -8.41 -17.05
CA GLU A 108 -7.93 -8.94 -18.24
C GLU A 108 -9.43 -9.24 -17.95
N THR A 109 -9.75 -9.60 -16.72
CA THR A 109 -11.13 -9.87 -16.27
C THR A 109 -11.72 -8.70 -15.49
N ASP A 110 -10.89 -8.01 -14.70
CA ASP A 110 -11.30 -6.88 -13.87
C ASP A 110 -11.30 -5.58 -14.70
N THR A 111 -12.20 -5.56 -15.69
CA THR A 111 -12.42 -4.37 -16.52
C THR A 111 -13.10 -3.25 -15.72
N VAL A 112 -13.08 -2.02 -16.22
CA VAL A 112 -13.71 -0.86 -15.56
C VAL A 112 -15.17 -1.14 -15.14
N PRO A 113 -16.05 -1.73 -16.00
CA PRO A 113 -17.40 -2.09 -15.58
C PRO A 113 -17.44 -3.12 -14.44
N VAL A 114 -16.54 -4.11 -14.45
CA VAL A 114 -16.45 -5.13 -13.38
C VAL A 114 -16.03 -4.49 -12.07
N LEU A 115 -14.99 -3.62 -12.09
CA LEU A 115 -14.53 -2.89 -10.93
C LEU A 115 -15.62 -1.93 -10.41
N LYS A 116 -16.38 -1.29 -11.30
CA LYS A 116 -17.50 -0.43 -10.89
C LYS A 116 -18.62 -1.21 -10.20
N HIS A 117 -18.94 -2.38 -10.71
CA HIS A 117 -19.92 -3.28 -10.09
C HIS A 117 -19.42 -3.72 -8.69
N TYR A 118 -18.17 -4.19 -8.61
CA TYR A 118 -17.55 -4.57 -7.34
C TYR A 118 -17.54 -3.43 -6.32
N ALA A 119 -17.21 -2.21 -6.75
CA ALA A 119 -17.22 -1.03 -5.90
C ALA A 119 -18.61 -0.77 -5.30
N ASN A 120 -19.67 -0.86 -6.13
CA ASN A 120 -21.05 -0.66 -5.69
C ASN A 120 -21.49 -1.72 -4.67
N GLU A 121 -21.17 -2.99 -4.91
CA GLU A 121 -21.52 -4.09 -4.00
C GLU A 121 -20.81 -4.02 -2.65
N ASN A 122 -19.60 -3.47 -2.62
CA ASN A 122 -18.77 -3.38 -1.41
C ASN A 122 -18.80 -1.99 -0.73
N GLY A 123 -19.64 -1.05 -1.21
CA GLY A 123 -19.76 0.28 -0.62
C GLY A 123 -18.49 1.13 -0.72
N ILE A 124 -17.74 0.94 -1.80
CA ILE A 124 -16.50 1.68 -2.07
C ILE A 124 -16.84 3.09 -2.56
N ILE A 125 -16.29 4.10 -1.89
CA ILE A 125 -16.56 5.50 -2.17
C ILE A 125 -15.61 6.01 -3.24
N SER A 126 -16.14 6.38 -4.42
CA SER A 126 -15.37 7.00 -5.51
C SER A 126 -14.64 8.25 -5.02
N GLY A 127 -13.40 8.43 -5.50
CA GLY A 127 -12.52 9.53 -5.07
C GLY A 127 -11.83 9.33 -3.73
N LYS A 128 -12.35 8.43 -2.87
CA LYS A 128 -11.73 8.01 -1.62
C LYS A 128 -10.95 6.72 -1.78
N TRP A 129 -11.52 5.78 -2.51
CA TRP A 129 -10.93 4.46 -2.76
C TRP A 129 -10.95 4.19 -4.26
N HIS A 130 -9.76 4.08 -4.85
CA HIS A 130 -9.54 3.78 -6.25
C HIS A 130 -9.25 2.29 -6.42
N LEU A 131 -10.12 1.57 -7.12
CA LEU A 131 -9.86 0.23 -7.64
C LEU A 131 -9.27 0.39 -9.03
N VAL A 132 -8.03 -0.01 -9.25
CA VAL A 132 -7.36 0.27 -10.52
C VAL A 132 -7.05 -0.97 -11.33
N THR A 133 -7.15 -0.82 -12.64
CA THR A 133 -6.80 -1.80 -13.67
C THR A 133 -5.92 -1.17 -14.73
N GLY A 134 -5.28 -1.99 -15.57
CA GLY A 134 -4.37 -1.52 -16.61
C GLY A 134 -3.65 -2.66 -17.30
N ALA A 135 -2.52 -2.42 -17.93
CA ALA A 135 -1.72 -3.50 -18.50
C ALA A 135 -1.15 -4.38 -17.37
N ARG A 136 -1.36 -5.70 -17.49
CA ARG A 136 -0.86 -6.67 -16.49
C ARG A 136 0.62 -6.49 -16.17
N LYS A 137 1.44 -6.30 -17.20
CA LYS A 137 2.88 -6.09 -17.04
C LYS A 137 3.20 -4.91 -16.13
N ASP A 138 2.47 -3.79 -16.29
CA ASP A 138 2.73 -2.56 -15.53
C ASP A 138 2.34 -2.76 -14.07
N ILE A 139 1.17 -3.37 -13.80
CA ILE A 139 0.70 -3.69 -12.45
C ILE A 139 1.66 -4.64 -11.75
N TYR A 140 2.08 -5.72 -12.41
CA TYR A 140 2.99 -6.72 -11.82
C TYR A 140 4.41 -6.17 -11.61
N THR A 141 4.90 -5.34 -12.54
CA THR A 141 6.17 -4.64 -12.34
C THR A 141 6.09 -3.71 -11.13
N LEU A 142 5.03 -2.90 -11.03
CA LEU A 142 4.80 -2.01 -9.90
C LEU A 142 4.72 -2.79 -8.58
N ALA A 143 3.96 -3.88 -8.54
CA ALA A 143 3.81 -4.74 -7.38
C ALA A 143 5.15 -5.29 -6.88
N ARG A 144 5.95 -5.86 -7.78
CA ARG A 144 7.22 -6.52 -7.45
C ARG A 144 8.32 -5.53 -7.11
N THR A 145 8.47 -4.46 -7.90
CA THR A 145 9.62 -3.56 -7.78
C THR A 145 9.39 -2.40 -6.82
N SER A 146 8.13 -2.00 -6.60
CA SER A 146 7.82 -0.86 -5.76
C SER A 146 7.19 -1.23 -4.42
N TYR A 147 6.32 -2.23 -4.39
CA TYR A 147 5.65 -2.67 -3.17
C TYR A 147 6.27 -3.93 -2.57
N PHE A 148 7.19 -4.60 -3.27
CA PHE A 148 7.75 -5.89 -2.86
C PHE A 148 6.64 -6.91 -2.53
N ALA A 149 5.55 -6.88 -3.32
CA ALA A 149 4.27 -7.50 -3.02
C ALA A 149 4.21 -9.00 -3.34
N GLU A 150 5.34 -9.65 -3.54
CA GLU A 150 5.43 -11.07 -3.82
C GLU A 150 5.82 -11.84 -2.56
N GLU A 151 5.07 -12.88 -2.20
CA GLU A 151 5.50 -13.81 -1.18
C GLU A 151 6.64 -14.66 -1.75
N ASP A 152 7.81 -14.62 -1.12
CA ASP A 152 8.91 -15.54 -1.43
C ASP A 152 8.53 -16.94 -0.93
N LEU A 153 7.96 -17.74 -1.82
CA LEU A 153 7.67 -19.16 -1.56
C LEU A 153 8.91 -20.05 -1.77
N GLY A 154 10.08 -19.47 -1.99
CA GLY A 154 11.32 -20.21 -2.27
C GLY A 154 11.31 -20.92 -3.64
N LEU A 155 10.38 -20.56 -4.51
CA LEU A 155 10.28 -21.09 -5.87
C LEU A 155 10.77 -20.05 -6.89
N PRO A 156 11.32 -20.48 -8.04
CA PRO A 156 11.65 -19.54 -9.10
C PRO A 156 10.39 -18.82 -9.59
N VAL A 157 10.34 -17.51 -9.42
CA VAL A 157 9.21 -16.68 -9.84
C VAL A 157 9.31 -16.44 -11.35
N ASN A 158 8.25 -16.78 -12.08
CA ASN A 158 8.07 -16.48 -13.49
C ASN A 158 7.27 -15.17 -13.65
N GLU A 159 7.52 -14.40 -14.71
CA GLU A 159 6.77 -13.18 -15.04
C GLU A 159 5.25 -13.37 -15.10
N ASN A 160 4.81 -14.61 -15.37
CA ASN A 160 3.40 -15.00 -15.49
C ASN A 160 2.81 -15.58 -14.21
N ASP A 161 3.60 -15.75 -13.14
CA ASP A 161 3.09 -16.29 -11.89
C ASP A 161 2.10 -15.32 -11.28
N PHE A 162 1.02 -15.88 -10.73
CA PHE A 162 -0.05 -15.09 -10.14
C PHE A 162 0.45 -14.43 -8.85
N LEU A 163 0.28 -13.11 -8.78
CA LEU A 163 0.66 -12.35 -7.60
C LEU A 163 -0.29 -12.67 -6.44
N HIS A 164 0.24 -13.21 -5.36
CA HIS A 164 -0.47 -13.46 -4.12
C HIS A 164 0.14 -12.64 -2.99
N THR A 165 -0.65 -11.78 -2.37
CA THR A 165 -0.28 -11.09 -1.13
C THR A 165 -1.53 -10.74 -0.34
N GLU A 166 -1.45 -10.85 0.98
CA GLU A 166 -2.47 -10.33 1.89
C GLU A 166 -2.05 -9.00 2.52
N ASN A 167 -0.91 -8.44 2.08
CA ASN A 167 -0.37 -7.23 2.66
C ASN A 167 -1.13 -5.99 2.20
N MET A 168 -1.39 -5.11 3.17
CA MET A 168 -1.77 -3.71 2.97
C MET A 168 -0.55 -2.84 3.31
N TYR A 169 -0.25 -1.89 2.47
CA TYR A 169 0.93 -1.01 2.58
C TYR A 169 0.49 0.40 2.92
N LEU A 170 1.03 0.98 3.99
CA LEU A 170 0.85 2.38 4.33
C LEU A 170 1.95 3.20 3.67
N ILE A 171 1.55 4.18 2.86
CA ILE A 171 2.45 5.00 2.05
C ILE A 171 2.34 6.46 2.47
N ASP A 172 3.50 7.10 2.71
CA ASP A 172 3.56 8.52 3.10
C ASP A 172 3.43 9.48 1.90
N LYS A 173 3.38 10.78 2.20
CA LYS A 173 3.28 11.87 1.20
C LYS A 173 4.45 11.91 0.21
N GLN A 174 5.58 11.28 0.54
CA GLN A 174 6.76 11.15 -0.32
C GLN A 174 6.81 9.80 -1.05
N ARG A 175 5.72 9.02 -0.99
CA ARG A 175 5.59 7.70 -1.63
C ARG A 175 6.54 6.64 -1.07
N ARG A 176 6.82 6.67 0.24
CA ARG A 176 7.65 5.70 0.95
C ARG A 176 6.78 4.74 1.73
N ILE A 177 7.17 3.48 1.82
CA ILE A 177 6.46 2.49 2.62
C ILE A 177 6.80 2.72 4.10
N ARG A 178 5.76 2.98 4.92
CA ARG A 178 5.86 3.29 6.35
C ARG A 178 5.21 2.25 7.24
N GLY A 179 4.43 1.33 6.67
CA GLY A 179 3.81 0.25 7.42
C GLY A 179 3.32 -0.86 6.51
N ILE A 180 3.28 -2.08 7.04
CA ILE A 180 2.78 -3.27 6.36
C ILE A 180 1.87 -4.02 7.33
N TYR A 181 0.68 -4.39 6.87
CA TYR A 181 -0.39 -4.96 7.68
C TYR A 181 -0.99 -6.15 6.96
N LYS A 182 -1.31 -7.20 7.70
CA LYS A 182 -2.03 -8.35 7.14
C LYS A 182 -3.51 -7.99 6.96
N GLY A 183 -3.93 -7.75 5.73
CA GLY A 183 -5.29 -7.31 5.39
C GLY A 183 -6.39 -8.29 5.77
N THR A 184 -6.05 -9.58 5.93
CA THR A 184 -6.98 -10.61 6.42
C THR A 184 -7.23 -10.53 7.93
N PHE A 185 -6.34 -9.88 8.70
CA PHE A 185 -6.44 -9.79 10.16
C PHE A 185 -7.12 -8.49 10.59
N GLN A 186 -8.34 -8.60 11.11
CA GLN A 186 -9.12 -7.44 11.54
C GLN A 186 -8.43 -6.62 12.65
N ASN A 187 -7.65 -7.25 13.51
CA ASN A 187 -6.91 -6.60 14.60
C ASN A 187 -5.74 -5.73 14.11
N GLU A 188 -5.33 -5.85 12.84
CA GLU A 188 -4.34 -4.95 12.23
C GLU A 188 -4.93 -3.56 11.89
N MET A 189 -6.24 -3.46 11.70
CA MET A 189 -6.87 -2.20 11.27
C MET A 189 -6.76 -1.06 12.30
N PRO A 190 -6.90 -1.30 13.62
CA PRO A 190 -6.63 -0.27 14.62
C PRO A 190 -5.18 0.23 14.59
N ARG A 191 -4.19 -0.67 14.39
CA ARG A 191 -2.78 -0.32 14.27
C ARG A 191 -2.54 0.54 13.02
N LEU A 192 -3.09 0.14 11.87
CA LEU A 192 -3.03 0.93 10.65
C LEU A 192 -3.60 2.35 10.84
N LEU A 193 -4.74 2.49 11.51
CA LEU A 193 -5.35 3.80 11.78
C LEU A 193 -4.51 4.66 12.73
N GLU A 194 -3.86 4.06 13.71
CA GLU A 194 -2.95 4.77 14.61
C GLU A 194 -1.69 5.24 13.87
N ASP A 195 -1.09 4.37 13.05
CA ASP A 195 0.08 4.70 12.26
C ASP A 195 -0.22 5.81 11.23
N ILE A 196 -1.44 5.87 10.67
CA ILE A 196 -1.88 7.00 9.85
C ILE A 196 -1.89 8.31 10.65
N ARG A 197 -2.33 8.29 11.91
CA ARG A 197 -2.31 9.49 12.77
C ARG A 197 -0.89 9.96 13.04
N LEU A 198 0.04 9.02 13.29
CA LEU A 198 1.47 9.34 13.46
C LEU A 198 2.04 9.98 12.18
N LEU A 199 1.78 9.42 10.99
CA LEU A 199 2.22 10.02 9.72
C LEU A 199 1.65 11.42 9.48
N LYS A 200 0.41 11.66 9.88
CA LYS A 200 -0.19 13.01 9.78
C LYS A 200 0.49 14.01 10.71
N ALA A 201 0.98 13.57 11.85
CA ALA A 201 1.71 14.40 12.81
C ALA A 201 3.15 14.67 12.38
N GLU A 202 3.76 13.81 11.56
CA GLU A 202 5.12 14.03 11.01
C GLU A 202 5.18 15.19 9.99
N GLY A 203 4.06 15.61 9.39
CA GLY A 203 3.95 16.71 8.42
C GLY A 203 3.47 16.23 7.05
#